data_10bdffcf5134f2a5374a6cf60f92daac
#
_entry.id   10bdffcf5134f2a5374a6cf60f92daac
#
_cell.length_a   1.000
_cell.length_b   1.000
_cell.length_c   1.000
_cell.angle_alpha   90.00
_cell.angle_beta   90.00
_cell.angle_gamma   90.00
#
_symmetry.space_group_name_H-M   'P 1'
#
loop_
_entity.id
_entity.type
_entity.pdbx_description
1 polymer ?
#
loop_
_entity_poly.entity_id
_entity_poly.type
_entity_poly.pdbx_seq_one_letter_code
_entity_poly.pdbx_strand_id
1 'polypeptide(L)'
;PVLWIASEDHDFDEISEVNLGQKNIKWEINSNSKAVGEIEINNIKDLIENYKDLIIDYDFKEKFEEIIDNSYKDGDSLSMSTIKFINYLFSDHGLIIIDANKKELKDFFKPQLKNEIEKFSCRENNSLQISELKKDFESFKVQVNPSDINFFKLTDKGRKRVRYNNESFKVDDDNSYSKDQILDLIGRSPELFSPNVIMRPLYQEVVLPNVCYVGGQNELRYWMQLKTYFDDNKVQFPILKLRNSAYVIDS
;
A
#
# COMPACT_ATOMS: atom_id res chain seq x y z
N PRO A 1 0.04 -10.46 15.25
CA PRO A 1 0.64 -9.64 14.19
C PRO A 1 -0.30 -9.50 12.99
N VAL A 2 -0.17 -8.39 12.25
CA VAL A 2 -0.96 -8.13 11.05
C VAL A 2 -0.02 -7.71 9.92
N LEU A 3 -0.24 -8.26 8.73
CA LEU A 3 0.39 -7.82 7.48
C LEU A 3 -0.65 -7.07 6.63
N TRP A 4 -0.32 -5.83 6.28
CA TRP A 4 -1.11 -5.00 5.39
C TRP A 4 -0.58 -5.13 3.96
N ILE A 5 -1.41 -5.61 3.03
CA ILE A 5 -1.06 -5.73 1.62
C ILE A 5 -1.56 -4.48 0.88
N ALA A 6 -0.63 -3.75 0.26
CA ALA A 6 -0.91 -2.57 -0.55
C ALA A 6 -1.31 -2.96 -1.98
N SER A 7 -2.37 -3.77 -2.13
CA SER A 7 -2.83 -4.33 -3.41
C SER A 7 -3.31 -3.29 -4.42
N GLU A 8 -3.62 -2.08 -3.98
CA GLU A 8 -4.09 -0.95 -4.80
C GLU A 8 -2.96 -0.12 -5.43
N ASP A 9 -1.70 -0.47 -5.22
CA ASP A 9 -0.57 0.19 -5.87
C ASP A 9 -0.52 -0.12 -7.37
N HIS A 10 0.17 0.72 -8.14
CA HIS A 10 0.27 0.59 -9.61
C HIS A 10 1.72 0.53 -10.09
N ASP A 11 2.68 0.46 -9.18
CA ASP A 11 4.10 0.38 -9.51
C ASP A 11 4.51 -1.07 -9.70
N PHE A 12 4.12 -1.63 -10.86
CA PHE A 12 4.45 -3.01 -11.22
C PHE A 12 5.96 -3.18 -11.42
N ASP A 13 6.66 -2.15 -11.89
CA ASP A 13 8.09 -2.23 -12.18
C ASP A 13 8.91 -2.53 -10.92
N GLU A 14 8.48 -2.05 -9.75
CA GLU A 14 9.14 -2.34 -8.46
C GLU A 14 9.12 -3.83 -8.06
N ILE A 15 8.15 -4.59 -8.56
CA ILE A 15 7.96 -6.01 -8.21
C ILE A 15 8.16 -6.96 -9.39
N SER A 16 8.38 -6.43 -10.59
CA SER A 16 8.45 -7.20 -11.83
C SER A 16 9.71 -8.03 -11.97
N GLU A 17 10.77 -7.75 -11.20
CA GLU A 17 12.04 -8.43 -11.32
C GLU A 17 12.64 -8.83 -9.97
N VAL A 18 13.36 -9.94 -9.98
CA VAL A 18 14.14 -10.41 -8.83
C VAL A 18 15.52 -10.85 -9.27
N ASN A 19 16.52 -10.43 -8.51
CA ASN A 19 17.92 -10.83 -8.73
C ASN A 19 18.27 -12.00 -7.78
N LEU A 20 18.66 -13.13 -8.36
CA LEU A 20 19.13 -14.31 -7.65
C LEU A 20 20.57 -14.61 -8.05
N GLY A 21 21.52 -14.26 -7.20
CA GLY A 21 22.92 -14.32 -7.53
C GLY A 21 23.26 -13.46 -8.75
N GLN A 22 23.70 -14.10 -9.85
CA GLN A 22 24.02 -13.40 -11.09
C GLN A 22 22.88 -13.40 -12.12
N LYS A 23 21.75 -14.05 -11.82
CA LYS A 23 20.61 -14.12 -12.73
C LYS A 23 19.54 -13.13 -12.33
N ASN A 24 19.02 -12.40 -13.32
CA ASN A 24 17.84 -11.56 -13.19
C ASN A 24 16.64 -12.31 -13.79
N ILE A 25 15.58 -12.46 -13.01
CA ILE A 25 14.31 -13.04 -13.46
C ILE A 25 13.31 -11.91 -13.54
N LYS A 26 12.72 -11.70 -14.71
CA LYS A 26 11.76 -10.64 -14.97
C LYS A 26 10.42 -11.24 -15.39
N TRP A 27 9.35 -10.78 -14.73
CA TRP A 27 7.97 -11.06 -15.12
C TRP A 27 7.46 -9.96 -16.03
N GLU A 28 7.06 -10.30 -17.24
CA GLU A 28 6.51 -9.36 -18.21
C GLU A 28 4.99 -9.56 -18.32
N ILE A 29 4.23 -8.47 -18.24
CA ILE A 29 2.79 -8.47 -18.41
C ILE A 29 2.38 -7.52 -19.55
N ASN A 30 1.31 -7.86 -20.25
CA ASN A 30 0.85 -7.10 -21.43
C ASN A 30 0.01 -5.86 -21.09
N SER A 31 -0.26 -5.56 -19.80
CA SER A 31 -1.14 -4.45 -19.40
C SER A 31 -0.82 -3.95 -18.00
N ASN A 32 -0.49 -2.66 -17.90
CA ASN A 32 -0.17 -1.96 -16.64
C ASN A 32 -1.30 -1.04 -16.14
N SER A 33 -2.53 -1.24 -16.56
CA SER A 33 -3.64 -0.34 -16.18
C SER A 33 -4.34 -0.72 -14.87
N LYS A 34 -4.17 -1.95 -14.40
CA LYS A 34 -4.79 -2.44 -13.16
C LYS A 34 -3.92 -2.14 -11.93
N ALA A 35 -4.54 -2.10 -10.76
CA ALA A 35 -3.81 -2.16 -9.50
C ALA A 35 -2.98 -3.44 -9.44
N VAL A 36 -1.77 -3.36 -8.89
CA VAL A 36 -0.82 -4.48 -8.86
C VAL A 36 -1.44 -5.74 -8.26
N GLY A 37 -2.22 -5.59 -7.19
CA GLY A 37 -2.90 -6.72 -6.55
C GLY A 37 -3.97 -7.38 -7.41
N GLU A 38 -4.52 -6.69 -8.43
CA GLU A 38 -5.56 -7.18 -9.33
C GLU A 38 -5.01 -7.81 -10.61
N ILE A 39 -3.69 -7.79 -10.80
CA ILE A 39 -3.04 -8.44 -11.93
C ILE A 39 -3.29 -9.94 -11.85
N GLU A 40 -3.89 -10.50 -12.88
CA GLU A 40 -4.07 -11.95 -13.00
C GLU A 40 -2.73 -12.64 -13.27
N ILE A 41 -2.50 -13.71 -12.55
CA ILE A 41 -1.34 -14.56 -12.75
C ILE A 41 -1.61 -15.45 -13.96
N ASN A 42 -1.03 -15.06 -15.07
CA ASN A 42 -1.07 -15.82 -16.31
C ASN A 42 0.38 -16.02 -16.81
N ASN A 43 0.67 -17.22 -17.30
CA ASN A 43 2.00 -17.60 -17.84
C ASN A 43 3.17 -17.44 -16.83
N ILE A 44 2.87 -17.52 -15.52
CA ILE A 44 3.91 -17.45 -14.50
C ILE A 44 4.65 -18.78 -14.31
N LYS A 45 4.14 -19.87 -14.89
CA LYS A 45 4.71 -21.22 -14.72
C LYS A 45 6.16 -21.31 -15.17
N ASP A 46 6.46 -20.81 -16.38
CA ASP A 46 7.83 -20.84 -16.91
C ASP A 46 8.79 -20.02 -16.03
N LEU A 47 8.29 -18.93 -15.45
CA LEU A 47 9.05 -18.08 -14.54
C LEU A 47 9.29 -18.79 -13.20
N ILE A 48 8.29 -19.51 -12.68
CA ILE A 48 8.41 -20.34 -11.48
C ILE A 48 9.38 -21.49 -11.70
N GLU A 49 9.31 -22.20 -12.84
CA GLU A 49 10.24 -23.27 -13.16
C GLU A 49 11.68 -22.73 -13.27
N ASN A 50 11.88 -21.62 -13.97
CA ASN A 50 13.20 -20.95 -14.01
C ASN A 50 13.71 -20.58 -12.62
N TYR A 51 12.82 -20.19 -11.71
CA TYR A 51 13.17 -19.90 -10.31
C TYR A 51 13.56 -21.17 -9.55
N LYS A 52 12.77 -22.25 -9.69
CA LYS A 52 13.03 -23.55 -9.05
C LYS A 52 14.38 -24.13 -9.49
N ASP A 53 14.75 -23.98 -10.78
CA ASP A 53 16.04 -24.43 -11.32
C ASP A 53 17.25 -23.72 -10.70
N LEU A 54 17.03 -22.54 -10.09
CA LEU A 54 18.08 -21.79 -9.41
C LEU A 54 18.25 -22.21 -7.94
N ILE A 55 17.24 -22.84 -7.36
CA ILE A 55 17.29 -23.36 -5.99
C ILE A 55 17.91 -24.76 -6.04
N ILE A 56 19.22 -24.82 -5.98
CA ILE A 56 19.98 -26.07 -6.03
C ILE A 56 20.28 -26.51 -4.58
N ASP A 57 19.94 -27.80 -4.26
CA ASP A 57 20.36 -28.50 -3.02
C ASP A 57 20.12 -27.78 -1.66
N TYR A 58 18.87 -27.37 -1.40
CA TYR A 58 18.48 -26.94 -0.05
C TYR A 58 17.57 -27.98 0.62
N ASP A 59 17.74 -28.18 1.92
CA ASP A 59 16.99 -29.17 2.73
C ASP A 59 15.46 -29.01 2.63
N PHE A 60 14.96 -27.82 2.26
CA PHE A 60 13.53 -27.52 2.17
C PHE A 60 13.04 -27.29 0.74
N LYS A 61 13.80 -27.66 -0.27
CA LYS A 61 13.47 -27.40 -1.68
C LYS A 61 12.07 -27.90 -2.05
N GLU A 62 11.80 -29.19 -1.84
CA GLU A 62 10.51 -29.81 -2.19
C GLU A 62 9.32 -29.11 -1.52
N LYS A 63 9.46 -28.80 -0.24
CA LYS A 63 8.43 -28.09 0.51
C LYS A 63 8.20 -26.67 0.00
N PHE A 64 9.27 -25.98 -0.36
CA PHE A 64 9.20 -24.64 -0.91
C PHE A 64 8.53 -24.63 -2.29
N GLU A 65 8.87 -25.57 -3.16
CA GLU A 65 8.23 -25.76 -4.46
C GLU A 65 6.73 -26.05 -4.31
N GLU A 66 6.34 -26.93 -3.39
CA GLU A 66 4.93 -27.17 -3.05
C GLU A 66 4.20 -25.91 -2.62
N ILE A 67 4.81 -25.07 -1.79
CA ILE A 67 4.23 -23.79 -1.34
C ILE A 67 3.99 -22.86 -2.52
N ILE A 68 4.98 -22.71 -3.39
CA ILE A 68 4.89 -21.86 -4.58
C ILE A 68 3.77 -22.35 -5.51
N ASP A 69 3.75 -23.64 -5.84
CA ASP A 69 2.76 -24.24 -6.74
C ASP A 69 1.32 -24.15 -6.21
N ASN A 70 1.17 -24.22 -4.89
CA ASN A 70 -0.15 -24.06 -4.25
C ASN A 70 -0.59 -22.60 -4.13
N SER A 71 0.35 -21.68 -4.09
CA SER A 71 0.06 -20.25 -3.88
C SER A 71 -0.17 -19.50 -5.20
N TYR A 72 0.64 -19.76 -6.23
CA TYR A 72 0.63 -19.04 -7.49
C TYR A 72 -0.02 -19.89 -8.60
N LYS A 73 -1.35 -19.77 -8.73
CA LYS A 73 -2.13 -20.53 -9.72
C LYS A 73 -2.63 -19.60 -10.83
N ASP A 74 -2.61 -20.10 -12.07
CA ASP A 74 -3.20 -19.37 -13.20
C ASP A 74 -4.65 -18.97 -12.91
N GLY A 75 -5.01 -17.74 -13.19
CA GLY A 75 -6.34 -17.17 -12.96
C GLY A 75 -6.54 -16.57 -11.55
N ASP A 76 -5.61 -16.77 -10.61
CA ASP A 76 -5.61 -16.03 -9.35
C ASP A 76 -5.11 -14.61 -9.57
N SER A 77 -5.52 -13.67 -8.72
CA SER A 77 -4.89 -12.35 -8.67
C SER A 77 -3.57 -12.40 -7.89
N LEU A 78 -2.67 -11.47 -8.17
CA LEU A 78 -1.39 -11.40 -7.47
C LEU A 78 -1.57 -11.21 -5.95
N SER A 79 -2.55 -10.39 -5.52
CA SER A 79 -2.88 -10.25 -4.09
C SER A 79 -3.34 -11.57 -3.48
N MET A 80 -4.21 -12.32 -4.16
CA MET A 80 -4.68 -13.62 -3.68
C MET A 80 -3.54 -14.62 -3.54
N SER A 81 -2.66 -14.69 -4.52
CA SER A 81 -1.48 -15.56 -4.49
C SER A 81 -0.51 -15.20 -3.38
N THR A 82 -0.27 -13.91 -3.21
CA THR A 82 0.56 -13.40 -2.10
C THR A 82 -0.05 -13.75 -0.74
N ILE A 83 -1.37 -13.60 -0.58
CA ILE A 83 -2.08 -13.99 0.65
C ILE A 83 -1.91 -15.49 0.92
N LYS A 84 -2.10 -16.34 -0.08
CA LYS A 84 -1.94 -17.80 0.07
C LYS A 84 -0.50 -18.15 0.50
N PHE A 85 0.50 -17.56 -0.18
CA PHE A 85 1.91 -17.79 0.12
C PHE A 85 2.28 -17.38 1.56
N ILE A 86 1.94 -16.18 1.95
CA ILE A 86 2.24 -15.66 3.30
C ILE A 86 1.45 -16.42 4.37
N ASN A 87 0.19 -16.75 4.10
CA ASN A 87 -0.62 -17.55 5.03
C ASN A 87 -0.04 -18.95 5.25
N TYR A 88 0.47 -19.58 4.20
CA TYR A 88 1.13 -20.86 4.32
C TYR A 88 2.36 -20.80 5.24
N LEU A 89 3.15 -19.74 5.13
CA LEU A 89 4.37 -19.57 5.94
C LEU A 89 4.09 -19.19 7.40
N PHE A 90 3.00 -18.46 7.67
CA PHE A 90 2.83 -17.79 8.97
C PHE A 90 1.48 -18.04 9.66
N SER A 91 0.59 -18.88 9.12
CA SER A 91 -0.70 -19.18 9.76
C SER A 91 -0.55 -19.70 11.19
N ASP A 92 0.40 -20.60 11.41
CA ASP A 92 0.65 -21.20 12.73
C ASP A 92 1.21 -20.19 13.76
N HIS A 93 1.66 -19.01 13.28
CA HIS A 93 2.12 -17.91 14.12
C HIS A 93 1.03 -16.86 14.39
N GLY A 94 -0.21 -17.10 13.95
CA GLY A 94 -1.34 -16.22 14.17
C GLY A 94 -1.25 -14.91 13.40
N LEU A 95 -0.59 -14.89 12.22
CA LEU A 95 -0.54 -13.72 11.35
C LEU A 95 -1.90 -13.50 10.68
N ILE A 96 -2.45 -12.29 10.83
CA ILE A 96 -3.62 -11.84 10.10
C ILE A 96 -3.14 -11.10 8.86
N ILE A 97 -3.78 -11.35 7.70
CA ILE A 97 -3.45 -10.69 6.45
C ILE A 97 -4.64 -9.86 6.00
N ILE A 98 -4.42 -8.58 5.73
CA ILE A 98 -5.45 -7.63 5.29
C ILE A 98 -5.09 -7.11 3.91
N ASP A 99 -6.02 -7.28 2.96
CA ASP A 99 -5.95 -6.68 1.64
C ASP A 99 -6.65 -5.30 1.66
N ALA A 100 -5.87 -4.23 1.50
CA ALA A 100 -6.35 -2.85 1.60
C ALA A 100 -7.43 -2.47 0.58
N ASN A 101 -7.49 -3.15 -0.57
CA ASN A 101 -8.39 -2.80 -1.67
C ASN A 101 -9.81 -3.40 -1.53
N LYS A 102 -10.14 -3.98 -0.38
CA LYS A 102 -11.49 -4.52 -0.13
C LYS A 102 -12.49 -3.40 0.12
N LYS A 103 -13.63 -3.46 -0.60
CA LYS A 103 -14.72 -2.46 -0.49
C LYS A 103 -15.19 -2.27 0.95
N GLU A 104 -15.38 -3.37 1.67
CA GLU A 104 -15.85 -3.38 3.05
C GLU A 104 -14.92 -2.58 3.98
N LEU A 105 -13.61 -2.62 3.72
CA LEU A 105 -12.64 -1.83 4.47
C LEU A 105 -12.66 -0.36 4.08
N LYS A 106 -12.83 -0.06 2.79
CA LYS A 106 -12.96 1.31 2.29
C LYS A 106 -14.21 2.03 2.82
N ASP A 107 -15.27 1.28 3.11
CA ASP A 107 -16.48 1.83 3.73
C ASP A 107 -16.20 2.48 5.08
N PHE A 108 -15.31 1.95 5.88
CA PHE A 108 -14.88 2.54 7.16
C PHE A 108 -14.14 3.86 6.98
N PHE A 109 -13.50 4.07 5.83
CA PHE A 109 -12.68 5.26 5.57
C PHE A 109 -13.42 6.42 4.88
N LYS A 110 -14.68 6.25 4.53
CA LYS A 110 -15.52 7.31 3.92
C LYS A 110 -15.49 8.65 4.66
N PRO A 111 -15.60 8.70 6.00
CA PRO A 111 -15.56 9.97 6.71
C PRO A 111 -14.26 10.75 6.49
N GLN A 112 -13.11 10.08 6.46
CA GLN A 112 -11.81 10.69 6.26
C GLN A 112 -11.62 11.20 4.83
N LEU A 113 -12.09 10.42 3.83
CA LEU A 113 -12.09 10.85 2.42
C LEU A 113 -12.96 12.10 2.22
N LYS A 114 -14.15 12.16 2.84
CA LYS A 114 -15.03 13.33 2.78
C LYS A 114 -14.41 14.53 3.49
N ASN A 115 -13.83 14.34 4.67
CA ASN A 115 -13.16 15.39 5.42
C ASN A 115 -12.00 16.01 4.63
N GLU A 116 -11.26 15.19 3.86
CA GLU A 116 -10.21 15.67 2.98
C GLU A 116 -10.74 16.59 1.86
N ILE A 117 -11.87 16.25 1.24
CA ILE A 117 -12.55 17.09 0.23
C ILE A 117 -13.10 18.38 0.84
N GLU A 118 -13.59 18.32 2.06
CA GLU A 118 -14.26 19.46 2.71
C GLU A 118 -13.28 20.47 3.31
N LYS A 119 -12.16 19.98 3.88
CA LYS A 119 -11.27 20.77 4.74
C LYS A 119 -9.79 20.72 4.37
N PHE A 120 -9.38 19.91 3.40
CA PHE A 120 -7.95 19.68 3.09
C PHE A 120 -7.15 19.27 4.33
N SER A 121 -7.77 18.47 5.19
CA SER A 121 -7.32 18.23 6.56
C SER A 121 -5.94 17.59 6.63
N CYS A 122 -5.60 16.73 5.68
CA CYS A 122 -4.29 16.09 5.63
C CYS A 122 -3.16 17.11 5.43
N ARG A 123 -3.30 18.04 4.49
CA ARG A 123 -2.29 19.07 4.19
C ARG A 123 -2.08 20.00 5.37
N GLU A 124 -3.18 20.51 5.97
CA GLU A 124 -3.10 21.45 7.07
C GLU A 124 -2.42 20.84 8.30
N ASN A 125 -2.91 19.68 8.72
CA ASN A 125 -2.37 18.98 9.89
C ASN A 125 -0.92 18.52 9.69
N ASN A 126 -0.57 18.00 8.51
CA ASN A 126 0.79 17.60 8.22
C ASN A 126 1.76 18.79 8.25
N SER A 127 1.35 19.95 7.75
CA SER A 127 2.16 21.18 7.78
C SER A 127 2.40 21.66 9.23
N LEU A 128 1.39 21.58 10.09
CA LEU A 128 1.53 21.87 11.51
C LEU A 128 2.52 20.94 12.18
N GLN A 129 2.36 19.61 11.97
CA GLN A 129 3.23 18.61 12.56
C GLN A 129 4.70 18.78 12.11
N ILE A 130 4.94 19.06 10.83
CA ILE A 130 6.28 19.34 10.31
C ILE A 130 6.90 20.54 11.02
N SER A 131 6.11 21.58 11.27
CA SER A 131 6.57 22.77 11.98
C SER A 131 6.98 22.46 13.42
N GLU A 132 6.22 21.63 14.14
CA GLU A 132 6.58 21.16 15.48
C GLU A 132 7.85 20.30 15.47
N LEU A 133 7.92 19.32 14.56
CA LEU A 133 9.10 18.46 14.45
C LEU A 133 10.39 19.24 14.15
N LYS A 134 10.32 20.32 13.37
CA LYS A 134 11.49 21.18 13.11
C LYS A 134 11.91 22.02 14.29
N LYS A 135 11.03 22.32 15.25
CA LYS A 135 11.40 22.98 16.51
C LYS A 135 12.15 22.02 17.43
N ASP A 136 11.71 20.76 17.49
CA ASP A 136 12.29 19.77 18.38
C ASP A 136 13.57 19.13 17.79
N PHE A 137 13.66 19.07 16.46
CA PHE A 137 14.76 18.43 15.74
C PHE A 137 15.25 19.34 14.59
N GLU A 138 16.31 20.11 14.82
CA GLU A 138 16.89 21.04 13.81
C GLU A 138 17.24 20.34 12.47
N SER A 139 17.66 19.07 12.53
CA SER A 139 18.04 18.26 11.37
C SER A 139 16.88 17.49 10.74
N PHE A 140 15.63 17.73 11.17
CA PHE A 140 14.49 16.99 10.63
C PHE A 140 14.32 17.24 9.14
N LYS A 141 14.41 16.14 8.36
CA LYS A 141 14.17 16.17 6.92
C LYS A 141 12.76 15.70 6.62
N VAL A 142 11.98 16.55 5.99
CA VAL A 142 10.63 16.21 5.50
C VAL A 142 10.75 15.07 4.50
N GLN A 143 10.03 13.98 4.75
CA GLN A 143 10.05 12.81 3.88
C GLN A 143 8.99 12.89 2.78
N VAL A 144 7.81 13.41 3.13
CA VAL A 144 6.68 13.51 2.20
C VAL A 144 6.02 14.86 2.37
N ASN A 145 5.73 15.52 1.25
CA ASN A 145 4.97 16.76 1.25
C ASN A 145 3.52 16.47 0.87
N PRO A 146 2.55 16.95 1.64
CA PRO A 146 1.14 16.78 1.31
C PRO A 146 0.76 17.57 0.05
N SER A 147 -0.13 17.02 -0.74
CA SER A 147 -0.84 17.72 -1.81
C SER A 147 -2.12 18.38 -1.26
N ASP A 148 -2.84 19.14 -2.08
CA ASP A 148 -4.17 19.64 -1.70
C ASP A 148 -5.11 18.48 -1.39
N ILE A 149 -5.11 17.45 -2.23
CA ILE A 149 -5.87 16.21 -2.03
C ILE A 149 -4.87 15.03 -1.98
N ASN A 150 -5.01 14.19 -0.97
CA ASN A 150 -4.05 13.15 -0.62
C ASN A 150 -4.56 11.73 -0.91
N PHE A 151 -5.40 11.59 -1.92
CA PHE A 151 -5.83 10.30 -2.44
C PHE A 151 -5.92 10.30 -3.96
N PHE A 152 -6.05 9.11 -4.54
CA PHE A 152 -6.20 8.87 -5.96
C PHE A 152 -7.60 8.33 -6.25
N LYS A 153 -8.06 8.48 -7.47
CA LYS A 153 -9.19 7.75 -8.02
C LYS A 153 -8.69 6.62 -8.89
N LEU A 154 -9.21 5.42 -8.67
CA LEU A 154 -8.98 4.26 -9.51
C LEU A 154 -9.85 4.38 -10.76
N THR A 155 -9.27 4.17 -11.92
CA THR A 155 -9.92 4.25 -13.23
C THR A 155 -9.44 3.09 -14.10
N ASP A 156 -10.10 2.84 -15.22
CA ASP A 156 -9.67 1.82 -16.19
C ASP A 156 -8.27 2.13 -16.79
N LYS A 157 -7.83 3.38 -16.68
CA LYS A 157 -6.50 3.85 -17.10
C LYS A 157 -5.49 3.92 -15.94
N GLY A 158 -5.77 3.22 -14.85
CA GLY A 158 -4.94 3.16 -13.66
C GLY A 158 -5.30 4.18 -12.57
N ARG A 159 -4.39 4.35 -11.63
CA ARG A 159 -4.53 5.19 -10.43
C ARG A 159 -4.24 6.65 -10.78
N LYS A 160 -5.26 7.51 -10.75
CA LYS A 160 -5.17 8.93 -11.11
C LYS A 160 -5.26 9.83 -9.89
N ARG A 161 -4.33 10.77 -9.77
CA ARG A 161 -4.31 11.72 -8.65
C ARG A 161 -5.52 12.67 -8.74
N VAL A 162 -6.26 12.80 -7.64
CA VAL A 162 -7.27 13.84 -7.52
C VAL A 162 -6.56 15.16 -7.18
N ARG A 163 -6.87 16.21 -7.92
CA ARG A 163 -6.31 17.57 -7.74
C ARG A 163 -7.43 18.57 -7.59
N TYR A 164 -7.27 19.50 -6.65
CA TYR A 164 -8.18 20.63 -6.55
C TYR A 164 -7.72 21.77 -7.46
N ASN A 165 -8.64 22.28 -8.27
CA ASN A 165 -8.38 23.39 -9.19
C ASN A 165 -9.67 24.19 -9.44
N ASN A 166 -9.65 25.50 -9.10
CA ASN A 166 -10.75 26.42 -9.35
C ASN A 166 -12.12 25.84 -8.98
N GLU A 167 -12.31 25.48 -7.71
CA GLU A 167 -13.55 24.95 -7.13
C GLU A 167 -14.01 23.58 -7.68
N SER A 168 -13.15 22.91 -8.45
CA SER A 168 -13.39 21.57 -8.99
C SER A 168 -12.30 20.58 -8.62
N PHE A 169 -12.64 19.30 -8.62
CA PHE A 169 -11.74 18.18 -8.35
C PHE A 169 -11.46 17.44 -9.65
N LYS A 170 -10.25 17.65 -10.19
CA LYS A 170 -9.80 17.00 -11.43
C LYS A 170 -9.10 15.69 -11.15
N VAL A 171 -9.44 14.67 -11.91
CA VAL A 171 -8.80 13.33 -11.88
C VAL A 171 -7.87 13.15 -13.07
N ASP A 172 -8.33 13.54 -14.26
CA ASP A 172 -7.58 13.61 -15.52
C ASP A 172 -8.12 14.76 -16.37
N ASP A 173 -7.68 14.88 -17.61
CA ASP A 173 -8.08 15.98 -18.50
C ASP A 173 -9.59 15.96 -18.83
N ASP A 174 -10.20 14.78 -18.84
CA ASP A 174 -11.60 14.57 -19.24
C ASP A 174 -12.55 14.51 -18.04
N ASN A 175 -12.04 14.23 -16.82
CA ASN A 175 -12.84 13.96 -15.64
C ASN A 175 -12.63 15.02 -14.55
N SER A 176 -13.66 15.86 -14.38
CA SER A 176 -13.73 16.87 -13.33
C SER A 176 -15.05 16.75 -12.58
N TYR A 177 -15.00 16.92 -11.26
CA TYR A 177 -16.15 16.78 -10.37
C TYR A 177 -16.35 18.07 -9.56
N SER A 178 -17.60 18.48 -9.38
CA SER A 178 -17.92 19.44 -8.33
C SER A 178 -17.72 18.82 -6.94
N LYS A 179 -17.72 19.66 -5.90
CA LYS A 179 -17.62 19.18 -4.51
C LYS A 179 -18.72 18.16 -4.19
N ASP A 180 -19.95 18.45 -4.55
CA ASP A 180 -21.09 17.58 -4.26
C ASP A 180 -20.99 16.24 -5.04
N GLN A 181 -20.54 16.29 -6.30
CA GLN A 181 -20.37 15.10 -7.12
C GLN A 181 -19.31 14.15 -6.55
N ILE A 182 -18.17 14.67 -6.12
CA ILE A 182 -17.10 13.80 -5.56
C ILE A 182 -17.48 13.26 -4.18
N LEU A 183 -18.16 14.06 -3.35
CA LEU A 183 -18.67 13.61 -2.05
C LEU A 183 -19.74 12.51 -2.19
N ASP A 184 -20.63 12.65 -3.16
CA ASP A 184 -21.64 11.63 -3.47
C ASP A 184 -20.98 10.35 -4.03
N LEU A 185 -19.98 10.48 -4.90
CA LEU A 185 -19.23 9.34 -5.42
C LEU A 185 -18.48 8.60 -4.30
N ILE A 186 -17.80 9.30 -3.38
CA ILE A 186 -17.18 8.71 -2.19
C ILE A 186 -18.23 7.97 -1.33
N GLY A 187 -19.42 8.55 -1.21
CA GLY A 187 -20.53 7.93 -0.46
C GLY A 187 -20.99 6.59 -1.03
N ARG A 188 -21.10 6.50 -2.36
CA ARG A 188 -21.62 5.32 -3.06
C ARG A 188 -20.56 4.28 -3.39
N SER A 189 -19.37 4.72 -3.74
CA SER A 189 -18.31 3.86 -4.29
C SER A 189 -16.93 4.21 -3.71
N PRO A 190 -16.71 4.03 -2.39
CA PRO A 190 -15.43 4.34 -1.74
C PRO A 190 -14.29 3.47 -2.26
N GLU A 191 -14.59 2.29 -2.79
CA GLU A 191 -13.62 1.38 -3.42
C GLU A 191 -12.89 2.00 -4.58
N LEU A 192 -13.46 3.03 -5.22
CA LEU A 192 -12.83 3.78 -6.29
C LEU A 192 -11.75 4.77 -5.82
N PHE A 193 -11.56 4.91 -4.51
CA PHE A 193 -10.59 5.85 -3.95
C PHE A 193 -9.48 5.13 -3.19
N SER A 194 -8.24 5.56 -3.45
CA SER A 194 -7.04 4.97 -2.89
C SER A 194 -6.21 6.05 -2.19
N PRO A 195 -6.00 5.98 -0.87
CA PRO A 195 -5.17 6.93 -0.16
C PRO A 195 -3.73 6.91 -0.65
N ASN A 196 -3.08 8.08 -0.69
CA ASN A 196 -1.65 8.17 -0.97
C ASN A 196 -0.82 7.76 0.26
N VAL A 197 0.50 7.85 0.15
CA VAL A 197 1.45 7.50 1.21
C VAL A 197 1.19 8.23 2.54
N ILE A 198 0.60 9.43 2.52
CA ILE A 198 0.32 10.24 3.71
C ILE A 198 -1.02 9.82 4.36
N MET A 199 -2.06 9.55 3.57
CA MET A 199 -3.37 9.14 4.08
C MET A 199 -3.46 7.64 4.41
N ARG A 200 -2.65 6.80 3.76
CA ARG A 200 -2.66 5.35 3.97
C ARG A 200 -2.47 4.93 5.43
N PRO A 201 -1.54 5.52 6.21
CA PRO A 201 -1.42 5.20 7.62
C PRO A 201 -2.69 5.41 8.42
N LEU A 202 -3.38 6.52 8.20
CA LEU A 202 -4.66 6.78 8.87
C LEU A 202 -5.73 5.76 8.45
N TYR A 203 -5.79 5.39 7.17
CA TYR A 203 -6.69 4.35 6.69
C TYR A 203 -6.44 3.02 7.40
N GLN A 204 -5.20 2.61 7.52
CA GLN A 204 -4.80 1.40 8.24
C GLN A 204 -5.31 1.41 9.69
N GLU A 205 -5.09 2.49 10.42
CA GLU A 205 -5.47 2.60 11.84
C GLU A 205 -6.96 2.80 12.07
N VAL A 206 -7.69 3.34 11.09
CA VAL A 206 -9.17 3.39 11.10
C VAL A 206 -9.76 1.99 10.95
N VAL A 207 -9.19 1.16 10.07
CA VAL A 207 -9.66 -0.22 9.82
C VAL A 207 -9.27 -1.13 10.96
N LEU A 208 -8.04 -1.03 11.45
CA LEU A 208 -7.50 -1.89 12.50
C LEU A 208 -6.56 -1.08 13.41
N PRO A 209 -7.07 -0.53 14.51
CA PRO A 209 -6.25 0.20 15.47
C PRO A 209 -5.13 -0.68 16.03
N ASN A 210 -3.88 -0.26 15.87
CA ASN A 210 -2.72 -1.00 16.30
C ASN A 210 -2.07 -0.36 17.54
N VAL A 211 -1.53 -1.19 18.43
CA VAL A 211 -0.71 -0.71 19.55
C VAL A 211 0.66 -0.23 19.05
N CYS A 212 1.20 -0.91 18.02
CA CYS A 212 2.54 -0.63 17.53
C CYS A 212 2.59 -0.84 16.01
N TYR A 213 3.15 0.13 15.29
CA TYR A 213 3.53 0.03 13.89
C TYR A 213 5.01 -0.29 13.78
N VAL A 214 5.34 -1.41 13.13
CA VAL A 214 6.72 -1.83 12.87
C VAL A 214 7.06 -1.52 11.42
N GLY A 215 7.93 -0.55 11.20
CA GLY A 215 8.25 -0.06 9.86
C GLY A 215 9.74 0.14 9.61
N GLY A 216 10.10 0.37 8.35
CA GLY A 216 11.44 0.78 7.95
C GLY A 216 11.77 2.21 8.35
N GLN A 217 13.04 2.59 8.28
CA GLN A 217 13.50 3.91 8.73
C GLN A 217 12.77 5.08 8.02
N ASN A 218 12.59 4.99 6.72
CA ASN A 218 11.91 6.04 5.95
C ASN A 218 10.41 6.07 6.22
N GLU A 219 9.82 4.89 6.48
CA GLU A 219 8.41 4.79 6.86
C GLU A 219 8.17 5.49 8.19
N LEU A 220 8.97 5.19 9.22
CA LEU A 220 8.83 5.84 10.53
C LEU A 220 8.98 7.37 10.43
N ARG A 221 9.87 7.85 9.57
CA ARG A 221 10.05 9.30 9.38
C ARG A 221 8.81 9.99 8.82
N TYR A 222 8.12 9.42 7.81
CA TYR A 222 6.89 10.05 7.36
C TYR A 222 5.71 9.82 8.31
N TRP A 223 5.66 8.70 9.04
CA TRP A 223 4.68 8.50 10.09
C TRP A 223 4.75 9.59 11.17
N MET A 224 5.94 9.98 11.60
CA MET A 224 6.14 11.07 12.58
C MET A 224 5.48 12.38 12.13
N GLN A 225 5.35 12.62 10.83
CA GLN A 225 4.70 13.80 10.27
C GLN A 225 3.16 13.77 10.40
N LEU A 226 2.56 12.67 10.86
CA LEU A 226 1.12 12.45 10.80
C LEU A 226 0.41 12.56 12.15
N LYS A 227 1.13 12.80 13.26
CA LYS A 227 0.55 12.78 14.61
C LYS A 227 -0.66 13.72 14.72
N THR A 228 -0.52 14.98 14.31
CA THR A 228 -1.60 15.97 14.35
C THR A 228 -2.78 15.59 13.45
N TYR A 229 -2.51 14.95 12.29
CA TYR A 229 -3.54 14.46 11.39
C TYR A 229 -4.37 13.32 12.02
N PHE A 230 -3.73 12.44 12.79
CA PHE A 230 -4.41 11.39 13.56
C PHE A 230 -5.26 11.99 14.67
N ASP A 231 -4.75 12.97 15.41
CA ASP A 231 -5.47 13.64 16.49
C ASP A 231 -6.73 14.36 15.96
N ASP A 232 -6.66 15.05 14.82
CA ASP A 232 -7.78 15.71 14.17
C ASP A 232 -8.89 14.70 13.79
N ASN A 233 -8.48 13.51 13.34
CA ASN A 233 -9.41 12.43 12.99
C ASN A 233 -9.84 11.57 14.19
N LYS A 234 -9.36 11.87 15.40
CA LYS A 234 -9.66 11.13 16.64
C LYS A 234 -9.27 9.64 16.55
N VAL A 235 -8.21 9.36 15.83
CA VAL A 235 -7.62 8.03 15.70
C VAL A 235 -6.36 7.97 16.56
N GLN A 236 -6.21 6.89 17.33
CA GLN A 236 -5.04 6.73 18.17
C GLN A 236 -3.79 6.53 17.32
N PHE A 237 -2.74 7.30 17.61
CA PHE A 237 -1.46 7.16 16.93
C PHE A 237 -0.68 6.00 17.58
N PRO A 238 -0.20 4.99 16.81
CA PRO A 238 0.49 3.84 17.36
C PRO A 238 1.91 4.17 17.79
N ILE A 239 2.49 3.31 18.63
CA ILE A 239 3.93 3.35 18.91
C ILE A 239 4.68 3.00 17.63
N LEU A 240 5.65 3.83 17.25
CA LEU A 240 6.50 3.56 16.09
C LEU A 240 7.72 2.76 16.49
N LYS A 241 7.93 1.60 15.86
CA LYS A 241 9.09 0.72 16.12
C LYS A 241 9.83 0.44 14.83
N LEU A 242 11.15 0.64 14.87
CA LEU A 242 12.00 0.25 13.75
C LEU A 242 12.03 -1.27 13.61
N ARG A 243 11.80 -1.78 12.40
CA ARG A 243 11.92 -3.20 12.10
C ARG A 243 13.35 -3.67 12.23
N ASN A 244 13.54 -4.91 12.64
CA ASN A 244 14.85 -5.53 12.69
C ASN A 244 15.37 -5.73 11.26
N SER A 245 16.71 -5.69 11.12
CA SER A 245 17.40 -6.03 9.88
C SER A 245 18.31 -7.24 10.15
N ALA A 246 18.38 -8.13 9.15
CA ALA A 246 19.27 -9.28 9.21
C ALA A 246 20.05 -9.38 7.89
N TYR A 247 21.30 -9.80 7.98
CA TYR A 247 22.12 -10.18 6.86
C TYR A 247 22.42 -11.68 6.94
N VAL A 248 22.21 -12.38 5.83
CA VAL A 248 22.66 -13.75 5.67
C VAL A 248 23.99 -13.69 4.92
N ILE A 249 25.03 -14.26 5.53
CA ILE A 249 26.38 -14.32 4.95
C ILE A 249 26.67 -15.77 4.67
N ASP A 250 26.89 -16.10 3.40
CA ASP A 250 27.41 -17.41 3.00
C ASP A 250 28.87 -17.53 3.42
N SER A 251 29.19 -18.66 4.02
CA SER A 251 30.54 -18.98 4.46
C SER A 251 31.38 -19.65 3.37
#